data_ec9995426bba82b6a3e6f5fd8c3509b2
#
_entry.id   ec9995426bba82b6a3e6f5fd8c3509b2
#
_cell.length_a   1.000
_cell.length_b   1.000
_cell.length_c   1.000
_cell.angle_alpha   90.00
_cell.angle_beta   90.00
_cell.angle_gamma   90.00
#
_symmetry.space_group_name_H-M   'P 1'
#
loop_
_entity.id
_entity.type
_entity.pdbx_description
1 polymer ?
#
loop_
_entity_poly.entity_id
_entity_poly.type
_entity_poly.pdbx_seq_one_letter_code
_entity_poly.pdbx_strand_id
1 'polypeptide(L)'
;MARASTSSVDPASDAAALLRRVGFIGLFVVMPVAAQFARRAVVVLAPIAIALLVLASIVDGKSRPVRPASTRLLRSPAFLAGCLFILWAALSLVWTPFLDLATERLLNLVATLLMTMAGYLALPDRMRSANLYLLPVGLAAAALVAIGLGLTGQGLFGQRLARIGDDEGILDRGLILLVLLVWPAVAWLRSRGRDGEALGLAVLVSLALIVSPGPTTLVALAVGALAFAFTAFRPNQGPRILALVAAALLVLGPVLPFIARPIGAWLFGGRSPGVLSLKAWQAIVTSEPFRLVTGHGFETALRGRYVNLLPMNAPRTLLFELWYELGLVGAFAAAFALHAAIRRAGREASVLVPGAMAAFAAAFLIACVGVGMMVMWWLTTLALAVLVFVAVERGQFRTRRPKASLLRPAGSA
;
A
#
# COMPACT_ATOMS: atom_id res chain seq x y z
N MET A 1 -19.67 50.75 -22.11
CA MET A 1 -18.82 49.74 -22.79
C MET A 1 -17.91 49.09 -21.78
N ALA A 2 -18.28 47.89 -21.28
CA ALA A 2 -17.45 47.10 -20.38
C ALA A 2 -16.41 46.36 -21.23
N ARG A 3 -15.13 46.69 -21.05
CA ARG A 3 -14.02 45.91 -21.63
C ARG A 3 -14.06 44.51 -21.03
N ALA A 4 -14.45 43.54 -21.82
CA ALA A 4 -14.20 42.13 -21.53
C ALA A 4 -12.67 41.97 -21.35
N SER A 5 -12.21 41.80 -20.14
CA SER A 5 -10.83 41.38 -19.86
C SER A 5 -10.69 39.99 -20.42
N THR A 6 -10.09 39.87 -21.61
CA THR A 6 -9.54 38.59 -22.10
C THR A 6 -8.49 38.16 -21.07
N SER A 7 -8.86 37.24 -20.19
CA SER A 7 -7.88 36.56 -19.33
C SER A 7 -6.90 35.88 -20.27
N SER A 8 -5.70 36.42 -20.40
CA SER A 8 -4.62 35.75 -21.10
C SER A 8 -4.44 34.39 -20.45
N VAL A 9 -4.80 33.34 -21.16
CA VAL A 9 -4.59 31.97 -20.76
C VAL A 9 -3.08 31.81 -20.63
N ASP A 10 -2.59 31.56 -19.40
CA ASP A 10 -1.17 31.34 -19.18
C ASP A 10 -0.80 29.94 -19.71
N PRO A 11 0.01 29.85 -20.79
CA PRO A 11 0.36 28.57 -21.41
C PRO A 11 1.02 27.59 -20.41
N ALA A 12 1.73 28.12 -19.41
CA ALA A 12 2.36 27.31 -18.37
C ALA A 12 1.32 26.64 -17.47
N SER A 13 0.23 27.32 -17.14
CA SER A 13 -0.85 26.76 -16.33
C SER A 13 -1.61 25.65 -17.06
N ASP A 14 -1.80 25.79 -18.37
CA ASP A 14 -2.47 24.77 -19.20
C ASP A 14 -1.59 23.53 -19.38
N ALA A 15 -0.29 23.72 -19.62
CA ALA A 15 0.69 22.62 -19.68
C ALA A 15 0.74 21.86 -18.34
N ALA A 16 0.77 22.58 -17.22
CA ALA A 16 0.72 21.95 -15.89
C ALA A 16 -0.58 21.19 -15.64
N ALA A 17 -1.73 21.71 -16.10
CA ALA A 17 -3.03 21.04 -15.98
C ALA A 17 -3.06 19.76 -16.81
N LEU A 18 -2.52 19.78 -18.03
CA LEU A 18 -2.41 18.61 -18.92
C LEU A 18 -1.51 17.52 -18.30
N LEU A 19 -0.31 17.89 -17.85
CA LEU A 19 0.62 16.97 -17.20
C LEU A 19 0.00 16.29 -15.97
N ARG A 20 -0.73 17.06 -15.14
CA ARG A 20 -1.47 16.51 -14.00
C ARG A 20 -2.54 15.53 -14.43
N ARG A 21 -3.31 15.85 -15.47
CA ARG A 21 -4.37 14.99 -15.98
C ARG A 21 -3.81 13.67 -16.48
N VAL A 22 -2.73 13.72 -17.28
CA VAL A 22 -2.05 12.51 -17.78
C VAL A 22 -1.46 11.71 -16.61
N GLY A 23 -0.82 12.35 -15.63
CA GLY A 23 -0.31 11.69 -14.43
C GLY A 23 -1.41 10.96 -13.64
N PHE A 24 -2.57 11.57 -13.44
CA PHE A 24 -3.70 10.92 -12.74
C PHE A 24 -4.35 9.81 -13.58
N ILE A 25 -4.48 9.96 -14.88
CA ILE A 25 -4.94 8.87 -15.77
C ILE A 25 -3.95 7.70 -15.67
N GLY A 26 -2.65 7.98 -15.71
CA GLY A 26 -1.59 6.97 -15.53
C GLY A 26 -1.72 6.22 -14.21
N LEU A 27 -1.88 6.93 -13.08
CA LEU A 27 -1.96 6.32 -11.74
C LEU A 27 -3.28 5.59 -11.49
N PHE A 28 -4.41 6.15 -11.94
CA PHE A 28 -5.72 5.66 -11.50
C PHE A 28 -6.40 4.75 -12.52
N VAL A 29 -6.01 4.80 -13.80
CA VAL A 29 -6.63 3.99 -14.85
C VAL A 29 -5.62 3.07 -15.52
N VAL A 30 -4.57 3.64 -16.12
CA VAL A 30 -3.63 2.86 -16.94
C VAL A 30 -2.90 1.83 -16.09
N MET A 31 -2.42 2.21 -14.93
CA MET A 31 -1.63 1.33 -14.09
C MET A 31 -2.43 0.16 -13.49
N PRO A 32 -3.64 0.31 -12.90
CA PRO A 32 -4.42 -0.82 -12.44
C PRO A 32 -4.78 -1.81 -13.56
N VAL A 33 -5.08 -1.30 -14.76
CA VAL A 33 -5.36 -2.14 -15.93
C VAL A 33 -4.10 -2.84 -16.43
N ALA A 34 -2.99 -2.11 -16.61
CA ALA A 34 -1.73 -2.68 -17.08
C ALA A 34 -1.14 -3.71 -16.11
N ALA A 35 -1.40 -3.55 -14.81
CA ALA A 35 -0.93 -4.50 -13.78
C ALA A 35 -1.56 -5.88 -13.92
N GLN A 36 -2.70 -6.02 -14.62
CA GLN A 36 -3.32 -7.32 -14.90
C GLN A 36 -2.57 -8.08 -16.01
N PHE A 37 -1.80 -7.39 -16.85
CA PHE A 37 -1.09 -7.98 -17.99
C PHE A 37 0.43 -8.03 -17.81
N ALA A 38 0.99 -7.14 -16.99
CA ALA A 38 2.44 -6.94 -16.95
C ALA A 38 2.98 -6.94 -15.51
N ARG A 39 3.86 -7.90 -15.23
CA ARG A 39 4.51 -8.12 -13.92
C ARG A 39 5.21 -6.88 -13.36
N ARG A 40 5.73 -6.01 -14.25
CA ARG A 40 6.48 -4.80 -13.88
C ARG A 40 5.69 -3.51 -14.04
N ALA A 41 4.40 -3.57 -14.38
CA ALA A 41 3.59 -2.40 -14.67
C ALA A 41 3.64 -1.36 -13.54
N VAL A 42 3.45 -1.78 -12.30
CA VAL A 42 3.46 -0.87 -11.14
C VAL A 42 4.82 -0.20 -10.95
N VAL A 43 5.92 -0.99 -11.05
CA VAL A 43 7.28 -0.49 -10.84
C VAL A 43 7.71 0.51 -11.91
N VAL A 44 7.17 0.39 -13.13
CA VAL A 44 7.50 1.28 -14.26
C VAL A 44 6.55 2.47 -14.31
N LEU A 45 5.24 2.23 -14.26
CA LEU A 45 4.24 3.28 -14.48
C LEU A 45 4.08 4.23 -13.29
N ALA A 46 4.26 3.75 -12.05
CA ALA A 46 4.14 4.62 -10.88
C ALA A 46 5.21 5.73 -10.84
N PRO A 47 6.52 5.45 -11.03
CA PRO A 47 7.53 6.50 -11.14
C PRO A 47 7.27 7.49 -12.29
N ILE A 48 6.85 7.00 -13.47
CA ILE A 48 6.54 7.86 -14.61
C ILE A 48 5.39 8.81 -14.28
N ALA A 49 4.30 8.29 -13.73
CA ALA A 49 3.16 9.11 -13.38
C ALA A 49 3.48 10.11 -12.26
N ILE A 50 4.29 9.71 -11.25
CA ILE A 50 4.76 10.62 -10.21
C ILE A 50 5.66 11.69 -10.80
N ALA A 51 6.56 11.35 -11.72
CA ALA A 51 7.42 12.32 -12.41
C ALA A 51 6.59 13.37 -13.19
N LEU A 52 5.51 12.94 -13.87
CA LEU A 52 4.59 13.87 -14.55
C LEU A 52 3.91 14.82 -13.55
N LEU A 53 3.51 14.34 -12.36
CA LEU A 53 2.94 15.19 -11.32
C LEU A 53 3.96 16.18 -10.75
N VAL A 54 5.22 15.74 -10.57
CA VAL A 54 6.32 16.60 -10.12
C VAL A 54 6.61 17.69 -11.17
N LEU A 55 6.75 17.32 -12.44
CA LEU A 55 6.92 18.26 -13.54
C LEU A 55 5.77 19.27 -13.59
N ALA A 56 4.53 18.80 -13.48
CA ALA A 56 3.37 19.67 -13.42
C ALA A 56 3.41 20.67 -12.25
N SER A 57 3.95 20.25 -11.10
CA SER A 57 4.10 21.14 -9.94
C SER A 57 5.19 22.18 -10.13
N ILE A 58 6.26 21.84 -10.84
CA ILE A 58 7.37 22.77 -11.19
C ILE A 58 6.90 23.80 -12.21
N VAL A 59 6.23 23.36 -13.28
CA VAL A 59 5.72 24.24 -14.37
C VAL A 59 4.68 25.22 -13.84
N ASP A 60 3.82 24.80 -12.87
CA ASP A 60 2.81 25.68 -12.25
C ASP A 60 3.44 26.86 -11.48
N GLY A 61 4.77 26.86 -11.24
CA GLY A 61 5.54 28.00 -10.72
C GLY A 61 5.13 28.51 -9.33
N LYS A 62 4.07 27.96 -8.75
CA LYS A 62 3.59 28.31 -7.43
C LYS A 62 4.49 27.64 -6.40
N SER A 63 5.56 28.33 -6.01
CA SER A 63 6.39 27.91 -4.86
C SER A 63 5.48 27.77 -3.65
N ARG A 64 5.12 26.54 -3.35
CA ARG A 64 4.28 26.23 -2.19
C ARG A 64 5.16 26.31 -0.95
N PRO A 65 4.83 27.16 0.02
CA PRO A 65 5.56 27.15 1.27
C PRO A 65 5.48 25.74 1.86
N VAL A 66 6.62 25.24 2.36
CA VAL A 66 6.68 23.95 3.07
C VAL A 66 5.61 24.00 4.16
N ARG A 67 4.61 23.13 4.04
CA ARG A 67 3.44 23.18 4.89
C ARG A 67 3.87 22.93 6.35
N PRO A 68 3.26 23.65 7.31
CA PRO A 68 3.46 23.35 8.75
C PRO A 68 3.06 21.90 9.10
N ALA A 69 2.23 21.23 8.27
CA ALA A 69 1.91 19.83 8.39
C ALA A 69 3.11 18.91 8.09
N SER A 70 4.01 19.27 7.16
CA SER A 70 5.19 18.46 6.85
C SER A 70 6.22 18.47 7.97
N THR A 71 6.42 19.60 8.63
CA THR A 71 7.33 19.69 9.80
C THR A 71 6.80 18.93 11.01
N ARG A 72 5.48 18.85 11.19
CA ARG A 72 4.86 17.99 12.22
C ARG A 72 4.99 16.51 11.89
N LEU A 73 5.01 16.13 10.61
CA LEU A 73 5.23 14.76 10.18
C LEU A 73 6.65 14.32 10.52
N LEU A 74 7.66 15.14 10.19
CA LEU A 74 9.07 14.86 10.47
C LEU A 74 9.37 14.70 11.98
N ARG A 75 8.61 15.37 12.84
CA ARG A 75 8.75 15.25 14.30
C ARG A 75 7.83 14.18 14.91
N SER A 76 7.12 13.41 14.09
CA SER A 76 6.21 12.39 14.61
C SER A 76 6.98 11.16 15.13
N PRO A 77 6.51 10.50 16.22
CA PRO A 77 7.13 9.28 16.72
C PRO A 77 7.21 8.17 15.66
N ALA A 78 6.20 8.10 14.76
CA ALA A 78 6.20 7.14 13.66
C ALA A 78 7.34 7.39 12.66
N PHE A 79 7.61 8.65 12.33
CA PHE A 79 8.71 9.01 11.42
C PHE A 79 10.06 8.72 12.06
N LEU A 80 10.26 9.10 13.34
CA LEU A 80 11.50 8.84 14.06
C LEU A 80 11.78 7.34 14.18
N ALA A 81 10.76 6.55 14.47
CA ALA A 81 10.91 5.09 14.52
C ALA A 81 11.18 4.48 13.13
N GLY A 82 10.57 5.03 12.07
CA GLY A 82 10.90 4.65 10.69
C GLY A 82 12.35 4.98 10.32
N CYS A 83 12.86 6.14 10.73
CA CYS A 83 14.28 6.50 10.58
C CYS A 83 15.19 5.55 11.35
N LEU A 84 14.84 5.20 12.60
CA LEU A 84 15.56 4.22 13.39
C LEU A 84 15.61 2.84 12.71
N PHE A 85 14.48 2.41 12.14
CA PHE A 85 14.40 1.17 11.36
C PHE A 85 15.35 1.17 10.16
N ILE A 86 15.34 2.25 9.36
CA ILE A 86 16.23 2.41 8.19
C ILE A 86 17.70 2.47 8.63
N LEU A 87 17.99 3.20 9.71
CA LEU A 87 19.34 3.31 10.28
C LEU A 87 19.84 1.93 10.74
N TRP A 88 19.00 1.15 11.42
CA TRP A 88 19.34 -0.20 11.83
C TRP A 88 19.57 -1.14 10.65
N ALA A 89 18.71 -1.06 9.63
CA ALA A 89 18.90 -1.79 8.37
C ALA A 89 20.20 -1.41 7.68
N ALA A 90 20.58 -0.11 7.67
CA ALA A 90 21.85 0.35 7.14
C ALA A 90 23.04 -0.16 7.98
N LEU A 91 22.92 -0.13 9.30
CA LEU A 91 23.96 -0.65 10.20
C LEU A 91 24.14 -2.17 10.01
N SER A 92 23.07 -2.90 9.72
CA SER A 92 23.11 -4.36 9.48
C SER A 92 23.90 -4.76 8.23
N LEU A 93 24.22 -3.81 7.35
CA LEU A 93 25.11 -4.03 6.20
C LEU A 93 26.55 -4.40 6.63
N VAL A 94 26.94 -4.04 7.85
CA VAL A 94 28.29 -4.34 8.38
C VAL A 94 28.53 -5.85 8.55
N TRP A 95 27.47 -6.62 8.81
CA TRP A 95 27.59 -8.07 9.07
C TRP A 95 26.80 -8.94 8.08
N THR A 96 26.22 -8.38 7.05
CA THR A 96 25.59 -9.18 5.98
C THR A 96 26.65 -9.83 5.09
N PRO A 97 26.50 -11.11 4.71
CA PRO A 97 27.39 -11.74 3.75
C PRO A 97 27.15 -11.30 2.30
N PHE A 98 26.11 -10.49 2.03
CA PHE A 98 25.67 -10.06 0.70
C PHE A 98 25.68 -8.54 0.55
N LEU A 99 26.79 -7.89 0.88
CA LEU A 99 26.90 -6.44 1.00
C LEU A 99 26.40 -5.67 -0.24
N ASP A 100 26.81 -6.08 -1.44
CA ASP A 100 26.45 -5.38 -2.69
C ASP A 100 24.94 -5.40 -2.94
N LEU A 101 24.33 -6.59 -2.79
CA LEU A 101 22.90 -6.78 -3.00
C LEU A 101 22.06 -6.11 -1.89
N ALA A 102 22.51 -6.18 -0.66
CA ALA A 102 21.87 -5.54 0.48
C ALA A 102 21.92 -4.01 0.34
N THR A 103 23.05 -3.47 -0.12
CA THR A 103 23.20 -2.03 -0.40
C THR A 103 22.26 -1.59 -1.53
N GLU A 104 22.20 -2.32 -2.63
CA GLU A 104 21.24 -2.05 -3.72
C GLU A 104 19.78 -2.04 -3.20
N ARG A 105 19.42 -3.01 -2.36
CA ARG A 105 18.06 -3.09 -1.79
C ARG A 105 17.75 -1.93 -0.86
N LEU A 106 18.69 -1.54 -0.02
CA LEU A 106 18.52 -0.39 0.86
C LEU A 106 18.38 0.91 0.06
N LEU A 107 19.20 1.12 -0.96
CA LEU A 107 19.08 2.27 -1.86
C LEU A 107 17.72 2.29 -2.57
N ASN A 108 17.24 1.15 -3.03
CA ASN A 108 15.92 1.01 -3.66
C ASN A 108 14.78 1.35 -2.68
N LEU A 109 14.89 0.93 -1.41
CA LEU A 109 13.94 1.32 -0.36
C LEU A 109 13.93 2.84 -0.16
N VAL A 110 15.11 3.45 0.01
CA VAL A 110 15.25 4.90 0.18
C VAL A 110 14.72 5.64 -1.05
N ALA A 111 15.06 5.20 -2.27
CA ALA A 111 14.56 5.78 -3.50
C ALA A 111 13.02 5.71 -3.59
N THR A 112 12.41 4.59 -3.19
CA THR A 112 10.94 4.45 -3.15
C THR A 112 10.31 5.42 -2.14
N LEU A 113 10.92 5.60 -0.97
CA LEU A 113 10.46 6.57 0.02
C LEU A 113 10.59 8.01 -0.48
N LEU A 114 11.72 8.37 -1.11
CA LEU A 114 11.93 9.69 -1.71
C LEU A 114 10.95 9.95 -2.85
N MET A 115 10.70 8.96 -3.71
CA MET A 115 9.70 9.03 -4.78
C MET A 115 8.30 9.26 -4.20
N THR A 116 7.94 8.55 -3.13
CA THR A 116 6.66 8.71 -2.43
C THR A 116 6.52 10.12 -1.85
N MET A 117 7.58 10.62 -1.23
CA MET A 117 7.63 11.99 -0.70
C MET A 117 7.49 13.03 -1.82
N ALA A 118 8.21 12.86 -2.94
CA ALA A 118 8.08 13.72 -4.11
C ALA A 118 6.65 13.73 -4.66
N GLY A 119 6.03 12.55 -4.79
CA GLY A 119 4.62 12.41 -5.16
C GLY A 119 3.68 13.13 -4.18
N TYR A 120 3.90 12.93 -2.88
CA TYR A 120 3.13 13.62 -1.83
C TYR A 120 3.21 15.15 -1.96
N LEU A 121 4.40 15.70 -2.22
CA LEU A 121 4.61 17.14 -2.38
C LEU A 121 4.02 17.66 -3.70
N ALA A 122 4.07 16.88 -4.76
CA ALA A 122 3.55 17.24 -6.09
C ALA A 122 2.03 17.21 -6.17
N LEU A 123 1.35 16.44 -5.32
CA LEU A 123 -0.12 16.39 -5.31
C LEU A 123 -0.72 17.76 -4.99
N PRO A 124 -1.74 18.23 -5.73
CA PRO A 124 -2.41 19.50 -5.46
C PRO A 124 -3.09 19.51 -4.09
N ASP A 125 -3.18 20.69 -3.47
CA ASP A 125 -3.82 20.87 -2.16
C ASP A 125 -5.31 20.56 -2.16
N ARG A 126 -5.93 20.80 -3.31
CA ARG A 126 -7.34 20.50 -3.56
C ARG A 126 -7.45 19.66 -4.81
N MET A 127 -7.84 18.41 -4.61
CA MET A 127 -8.10 17.50 -5.73
C MET A 127 -9.49 17.76 -6.32
N ARG A 128 -9.53 17.89 -7.65
CA ARG A 128 -10.82 18.00 -8.35
C ARG A 128 -11.52 16.63 -8.33
N SER A 129 -12.83 16.62 -8.05
CA SER A 129 -13.62 15.39 -8.05
C SER A 129 -13.51 14.61 -9.37
N ALA A 130 -13.43 15.32 -10.51
CA ALA A 130 -13.26 14.68 -11.83
C ALA A 130 -12.00 13.79 -11.90
N ASN A 131 -10.90 14.20 -11.29
CA ASN A 131 -9.67 13.38 -11.26
C ASN A 131 -9.80 12.16 -10.34
N LEU A 132 -10.57 12.29 -9.25
CA LEU A 132 -10.79 11.19 -8.31
C LEU A 132 -11.79 10.15 -8.83
N TYR A 133 -12.70 10.54 -9.75
CA TYR A 133 -13.58 9.59 -10.44
C TYR A 133 -12.82 8.62 -11.35
N LEU A 134 -11.60 8.97 -11.77
CA LEU A 134 -10.74 8.07 -12.54
C LEU A 134 -10.36 6.81 -11.73
N LEU A 135 -10.28 6.92 -10.39
CA LEU A 135 -9.89 5.79 -9.54
C LEU A 135 -10.91 4.65 -9.57
N PRO A 136 -12.21 4.84 -9.19
CA PRO A 136 -13.18 3.75 -9.27
C PRO A 136 -13.42 3.27 -10.70
N VAL A 137 -13.33 4.13 -11.71
CA VAL A 137 -13.47 3.74 -13.12
C VAL A 137 -12.30 2.85 -13.55
N GLY A 138 -11.05 3.24 -13.22
CA GLY A 138 -9.87 2.44 -13.55
C GLY A 138 -9.85 1.10 -12.82
N LEU A 139 -10.28 1.06 -11.55
CA LEU A 139 -10.39 -0.19 -10.79
C LEU A 139 -11.50 -1.10 -11.34
N ALA A 140 -12.64 -0.54 -11.73
CA ALA A 140 -13.70 -1.30 -12.37
C ALA A 140 -13.22 -1.90 -13.71
N ALA A 141 -12.54 -1.11 -14.55
CA ALA A 141 -11.94 -1.61 -15.78
C ALA A 141 -10.91 -2.71 -15.53
N ALA A 142 -10.02 -2.53 -14.54
CA ALA A 142 -9.03 -3.53 -14.17
C ALA A 142 -9.66 -4.82 -13.61
N ALA A 143 -10.73 -4.71 -12.82
CA ALA A 143 -11.48 -5.86 -12.32
C ALA A 143 -12.18 -6.63 -13.44
N LEU A 144 -12.79 -5.93 -14.41
CA LEU A 144 -13.39 -6.57 -15.61
C LEU A 144 -12.33 -7.30 -16.45
N VAL A 145 -11.15 -6.70 -16.61
CA VAL A 145 -10.02 -7.36 -17.28
C VAL A 145 -9.58 -8.60 -16.51
N ALA A 146 -9.46 -8.52 -15.19
CA ALA A 146 -9.08 -9.68 -14.35
C ALA A 146 -10.13 -10.80 -14.46
N ILE A 147 -11.44 -10.48 -14.46
CA ILE A 147 -12.51 -11.46 -14.68
C ILE A 147 -12.37 -12.11 -16.07
N GLY A 148 -12.18 -11.30 -17.11
CA GLY A 148 -11.98 -11.80 -18.46
C GLY A 148 -10.80 -12.77 -18.56
N LEU A 149 -9.65 -12.43 -17.96
CA LEU A 149 -8.47 -13.28 -17.91
C LEU A 149 -8.70 -14.57 -17.10
N GLY A 150 -9.41 -14.48 -15.97
CA GLY A 150 -9.76 -15.63 -15.14
C GLY A 150 -10.73 -16.61 -15.85
N LEU A 151 -11.77 -16.08 -16.52
CA LEU A 151 -12.75 -16.91 -17.23
C LEU A 151 -12.20 -17.57 -18.51
N THR A 152 -11.29 -16.90 -19.22
CA THR A 152 -10.68 -17.46 -20.44
C THR A 152 -9.64 -18.56 -20.14
N GLY A 153 -9.48 -18.88 -18.86
CA GLY A 153 -8.73 -20.05 -18.40
C GLY A 153 -7.30 -20.08 -18.92
N GLN A 154 -6.57 -18.98 -18.87
CA GLN A 154 -5.16 -18.89 -19.31
C GLN A 154 -4.94 -19.30 -20.80
N GLY A 155 -5.98 -19.69 -21.53
CA GLY A 155 -5.89 -20.38 -22.82
C GLY A 155 -5.33 -19.56 -23.98
N LEU A 156 -5.62 -18.26 -24.09
CA LEU A 156 -5.18 -17.44 -25.24
C LEU A 156 -3.94 -16.60 -24.93
N PHE A 157 -3.84 -16.05 -23.73
CA PHE A 157 -2.72 -15.22 -23.30
C PHE A 157 -1.77 -15.94 -22.31
N GLY A 158 -2.29 -16.84 -21.47
CA GLY A 158 -1.52 -17.56 -20.47
C GLY A 158 -0.49 -18.50 -21.10
N GLN A 159 -0.80 -19.22 -22.18
CA GLN A 159 0.17 -20.08 -22.87
C GLN A 159 1.28 -19.30 -23.57
N ARG A 160 1.03 -18.08 -24.04
CA ARG A 160 2.08 -17.22 -24.61
C ARG A 160 2.94 -16.58 -23.53
N LEU A 161 2.36 -16.26 -22.38
CA LEU A 161 3.05 -15.66 -21.23
C LEU A 161 3.80 -16.72 -20.41
N ALA A 162 3.24 -17.93 -20.24
CA ALA A 162 3.91 -19.06 -19.59
C ALA A 162 5.18 -19.53 -20.33
N ARG A 163 5.33 -19.25 -21.63
CA ARG A 163 6.56 -19.50 -22.38
C ARG A 163 7.69 -18.51 -22.11
N ILE A 164 7.41 -17.40 -21.39
CA ILE A 164 8.42 -16.36 -21.06
C ILE A 164 9.01 -16.57 -19.65
N GLY A 165 8.75 -17.69 -19.00
CA GLY A 165 9.36 -18.12 -17.74
C GLY A 165 8.67 -17.63 -16.48
N ASP A 166 8.32 -18.54 -15.59
CA ASP A 166 7.85 -18.37 -14.19
C ASP A 166 6.67 -17.39 -13.96
N ASP A 167 5.63 -17.48 -14.77
CA ASP A 167 4.60 -16.46 -14.84
C ASP A 167 3.36 -16.66 -13.95
N GLU A 168 3.39 -17.60 -13.00
CA GLU A 168 2.28 -17.82 -12.05
C GLU A 168 1.96 -16.61 -11.16
N GLY A 169 2.85 -15.61 -11.11
CA GLY A 169 2.70 -14.45 -10.23
C GLY A 169 2.23 -13.14 -10.87
N ILE A 170 1.90 -13.09 -12.18
CA ILE A 170 1.52 -11.83 -12.82
C ILE A 170 0.13 -11.38 -12.37
N LEU A 171 -0.84 -12.27 -12.50
CA LEU A 171 -2.23 -11.99 -12.13
C LEU A 171 -2.32 -11.69 -10.63
N ASP A 172 -1.61 -12.42 -9.80
CA ASP A 172 -1.58 -12.20 -8.34
C ASP A 172 -1.17 -10.77 -7.97
N ARG A 173 -0.19 -10.18 -8.65
CA ARG A 173 0.24 -8.80 -8.39
C ARG A 173 -0.81 -7.77 -8.78
N GLY A 174 -1.47 -7.98 -9.92
CA GLY A 174 -2.59 -7.16 -10.36
C GLY A 174 -3.75 -7.23 -9.38
N LEU A 175 -4.10 -8.41 -8.90
CA LEU A 175 -5.15 -8.63 -7.91
C LEU A 175 -4.81 -8.02 -6.56
N ILE A 176 -3.56 -8.12 -6.10
CA ILE A 176 -3.09 -7.45 -4.88
C ILE A 176 -3.27 -5.93 -5.00
N LEU A 177 -2.93 -5.35 -6.15
CA LEU A 177 -3.15 -3.93 -6.40
C LEU A 177 -4.65 -3.56 -6.30
N LEU A 178 -5.54 -4.37 -6.89
CA LEU A 178 -6.99 -4.17 -6.78
C LEU A 178 -7.46 -4.22 -5.32
N VAL A 179 -7.00 -5.21 -4.53
CA VAL A 179 -7.34 -5.36 -3.11
C VAL A 179 -6.92 -4.14 -2.30
N LEU A 180 -5.76 -3.53 -2.59
CA LEU A 180 -5.30 -2.37 -1.85
C LEU A 180 -5.99 -1.07 -2.28
N LEU A 181 -6.23 -0.89 -3.58
CA LEU A 181 -6.81 0.34 -4.11
C LEU A 181 -8.34 0.41 -4.03
N VAL A 182 -9.04 -0.70 -3.84
CA VAL A 182 -10.50 -0.69 -3.67
C VAL A 182 -10.92 0.11 -2.43
N TRP A 183 -10.14 0.08 -1.35
CA TRP A 183 -10.47 0.73 -0.09
C TRP A 183 -10.49 2.26 -0.18
N PRO A 184 -9.47 2.95 -0.73
CA PRO A 184 -9.54 4.39 -0.96
C PRO A 184 -10.66 4.77 -1.93
N ALA A 185 -10.97 3.94 -2.95
CA ALA A 185 -12.08 4.18 -3.87
C ALA A 185 -13.44 4.06 -3.17
N VAL A 186 -13.66 3.00 -2.39
CA VAL A 186 -14.88 2.80 -1.59
C VAL A 186 -15.05 3.93 -0.57
N ALA A 187 -13.99 4.28 0.16
CA ALA A 187 -14.04 5.37 1.14
C ALA A 187 -14.39 6.70 0.48
N TRP A 188 -13.84 6.98 -0.72
CA TRP A 188 -14.15 8.19 -1.45
C TRP A 188 -15.60 8.22 -1.96
N LEU A 189 -16.09 7.14 -2.58
CA LEU A 189 -17.48 7.04 -3.06
C LEU A 189 -18.47 7.21 -1.91
N ARG A 190 -18.25 6.54 -0.79
CA ARG A 190 -19.09 6.68 0.42
C ARG A 190 -19.06 8.10 0.98
N SER A 191 -17.91 8.76 0.99
CA SER A 191 -17.81 10.15 1.43
C SER A 191 -18.62 11.13 0.58
N ARG A 192 -18.99 10.72 -0.65
CA ARG A 192 -19.86 11.46 -1.57
C ARG A 192 -21.32 11.04 -1.52
N GLY A 193 -21.68 10.08 -0.65
CA GLY A 193 -23.05 9.52 -0.57
C GLY A 193 -23.41 8.59 -1.72
N ARG A 194 -22.38 8.02 -2.42
CA ARG A 194 -22.55 7.08 -3.54
C ARG A 194 -22.35 5.65 -3.08
N ASP A 195 -23.11 5.24 -2.07
CA ASP A 195 -22.95 3.92 -1.43
C ASP A 195 -23.24 2.75 -2.38
N GLY A 196 -24.19 2.91 -3.32
CA GLY A 196 -24.48 1.88 -4.34
C GLY A 196 -23.30 1.62 -5.26
N GLU A 197 -22.60 2.65 -5.71
CA GLU A 197 -21.40 2.50 -6.55
C GLU A 197 -20.22 1.93 -5.76
N ALA A 198 -20.08 2.33 -4.49
CA ALA A 198 -19.08 1.76 -3.61
C ALA A 198 -19.30 0.26 -3.41
N LEU A 199 -20.55 -0.17 -3.19
CA LEU A 199 -20.91 -1.58 -3.09
C LEU A 199 -20.69 -2.31 -4.41
N GLY A 200 -21.14 -1.74 -5.54
CA GLY A 200 -20.94 -2.30 -6.88
C GLY A 200 -19.47 -2.53 -7.21
N LEU A 201 -18.59 -1.57 -6.89
CA LEU A 201 -17.16 -1.72 -7.07
C LEU A 201 -16.57 -2.82 -6.18
N ALA A 202 -16.97 -2.86 -4.90
CA ALA A 202 -16.51 -3.90 -3.98
C ALA A 202 -16.94 -5.31 -4.45
N VAL A 203 -18.18 -5.47 -4.91
CA VAL A 203 -18.69 -6.72 -5.48
C VAL A 203 -17.92 -7.10 -6.75
N LEU A 204 -17.68 -6.15 -7.65
CA LEU A 204 -16.96 -6.40 -8.90
C LEU A 204 -15.52 -6.88 -8.62
N VAL A 205 -14.82 -6.23 -7.69
CA VAL A 205 -13.47 -6.66 -7.28
C VAL A 205 -13.53 -8.03 -6.60
N SER A 206 -14.52 -8.28 -5.72
CA SER A 206 -14.69 -9.60 -5.09
C SER A 206 -14.89 -10.70 -6.14
N LEU A 207 -15.70 -10.44 -7.17
CA LEU A 207 -15.92 -11.38 -8.27
C LEU A 207 -14.63 -11.65 -9.05
N ALA A 208 -13.83 -10.61 -9.33
CA ALA A 208 -12.53 -10.77 -9.97
C ALA A 208 -11.60 -11.69 -9.15
N LEU A 209 -11.60 -11.56 -7.82
CA LEU A 209 -10.79 -12.41 -6.94
C LEU A 209 -11.30 -13.85 -6.84
N ILE A 210 -12.63 -14.06 -6.89
CA ILE A 210 -13.23 -15.40 -6.84
C ILE A 210 -12.93 -16.19 -8.12
N VAL A 211 -12.97 -15.51 -9.28
CA VAL A 211 -12.71 -16.16 -10.58
C VAL A 211 -11.22 -16.45 -10.78
N SER A 212 -10.36 -15.71 -10.09
CA SER A 212 -8.90 -15.84 -10.25
C SER A 212 -8.31 -16.90 -9.32
N PRO A 213 -7.26 -17.65 -9.74
CA PRO A 213 -6.60 -18.60 -8.87
C PRO A 213 -5.82 -17.86 -7.76
N GLY A 214 -6.07 -18.21 -6.51
CA GLY A 214 -5.31 -17.74 -5.37
C GLY A 214 -6.17 -17.28 -4.19
N PRO A 215 -6.21 -18.01 -3.07
CA PRO A 215 -7.08 -17.66 -1.94
C PRO A 215 -6.58 -16.45 -1.13
N THR A 216 -5.29 -16.14 -1.21
CA THR A 216 -4.65 -15.13 -0.36
C THR A 216 -5.25 -13.73 -0.56
N THR A 217 -5.51 -13.33 -1.80
CA THR A 217 -6.09 -12.02 -2.13
C THR A 217 -7.53 -11.91 -1.68
N LEU A 218 -8.31 -12.99 -1.80
CA LEU A 218 -9.69 -13.04 -1.34
C LEU A 218 -9.75 -12.95 0.20
N VAL A 219 -8.90 -13.70 0.90
CA VAL A 219 -8.78 -13.63 2.37
C VAL A 219 -8.34 -12.23 2.80
N ALA A 220 -7.40 -11.60 2.09
CA ALA A 220 -6.97 -10.24 2.37
C ALA A 220 -8.09 -9.21 2.19
N LEU A 221 -8.91 -9.36 1.14
CA LEU A 221 -10.09 -8.53 0.96
C LEU A 221 -11.10 -8.73 2.11
N ALA A 222 -11.36 -9.97 2.50
CA ALA A 222 -12.27 -10.28 3.61
C ALA A 222 -11.77 -9.69 4.94
N VAL A 223 -10.48 -9.82 5.27
CA VAL A 223 -9.88 -9.21 6.47
C VAL A 223 -9.94 -7.68 6.39
N GLY A 224 -9.72 -7.10 5.22
CA GLY A 224 -9.92 -5.67 4.99
C GLY A 224 -11.37 -5.26 5.23
N ALA A 225 -12.35 -6.02 4.74
CA ALA A 225 -13.76 -5.76 4.95
C ALA A 225 -14.17 -5.82 6.44
N LEU A 226 -13.65 -6.81 7.17
CA LEU A 226 -13.84 -6.91 8.63
C LEU A 226 -13.24 -5.71 9.36
N ALA A 227 -12.01 -5.30 8.99
CA ALA A 227 -11.37 -4.12 9.57
C ALA A 227 -12.14 -2.83 9.24
N PHE A 228 -12.66 -2.71 8.00
CA PHE A 228 -13.53 -1.61 7.59
C PHE A 228 -14.79 -1.54 8.46
N ALA A 229 -15.54 -2.65 8.52
CA ALA A 229 -16.77 -2.74 9.28
C ALA A 229 -16.52 -2.45 10.76
N PHE A 230 -15.54 -3.11 11.37
CA PHE A 230 -15.20 -2.90 12.77
C PHE A 230 -14.81 -1.44 13.06
N THR A 231 -14.00 -0.81 12.21
CA THR A 231 -13.60 0.60 12.39
C THR A 231 -14.78 1.55 12.14
N ALA A 232 -15.68 1.23 11.22
CA ALA A 232 -16.87 2.03 10.98
C ALA A 232 -17.83 2.00 12.18
N PHE A 233 -18.01 0.82 12.83
CA PHE A 233 -18.85 0.67 14.02
C PHE A 233 -18.17 1.17 15.30
N ARG A 234 -16.84 1.04 15.41
CA ARG A 234 -16.04 1.40 16.60
C ARG A 234 -14.85 2.27 16.23
N PRO A 235 -15.06 3.54 15.82
CA PRO A 235 -14.01 4.38 15.24
C PRO A 235 -12.82 4.62 16.18
N ASN A 236 -13.03 4.65 17.48
CA ASN A 236 -11.96 4.83 18.47
C ASN A 236 -11.21 3.54 18.81
N GLN A 237 -11.87 2.38 18.74
CA GLN A 237 -11.30 1.09 19.11
C GLN A 237 -10.65 0.38 17.92
N GLY A 238 -11.24 0.49 16.71
CA GLY A 238 -10.75 -0.16 15.49
C GLY A 238 -9.26 0.09 15.24
N PRO A 239 -8.82 1.34 15.11
CA PRO A 239 -7.40 1.65 14.88
C PRO A 239 -6.50 1.24 16.06
N ARG A 240 -7.03 1.27 17.30
CA ARG A 240 -6.25 0.84 18.48
C ARG A 240 -5.97 -0.65 18.48
N ILE A 241 -7.00 -1.45 18.24
CA ILE A 241 -6.86 -2.91 18.20
C ILE A 241 -6.01 -3.34 17.03
N LEU A 242 -6.22 -2.74 15.85
CA LEU A 242 -5.42 -3.04 14.67
C LEU A 242 -3.93 -2.71 14.88
N ALA A 243 -3.63 -1.55 15.49
CA ALA A 243 -2.26 -1.15 15.83
C ALA A 243 -1.62 -2.12 16.83
N LEU A 244 -2.40 -2.56 17.84
CA LEU A 244 -1.91 -3.51 18.85
C LEU A 244 -1.66 -4.88 18.24
N VAL A 245 -2.60 -5.40 17.45
CA VAL A 245 -2.47 -6.72 16.79
C VAL A 245 -1.26 -6.73 15.85
N ALA A 246 -1.11 -5.70 15.02
CA ALA A 246 0.02 -5.61 14.10
C ALA A 246 1.36 -5.54 14.86
N ALA A 247 1.46 -4.70 15.90
CA ALA A 247 2.65 -4.60 16.71
C ALA A 247 2.95 -5.92 17.47
N ALA A 248 1.92 -6.56 18.02
CA ALA A 248 2.07 -7.84 18.72
C ALA A 248 2.58 -8.95 17.77
N LEU A 249 2.04 -9.05 16.56
CA LEU A 249 2.50 -10.01 15.56
C LEU A 249 3.94 -9.77 15.15
N LEU A 250 4.36 -8.51 14.98
CA LEU A 250 5.74 -8.17 14.67
C LEU A 250 6.69 -8.53 15.83
N VAL A 251 6.31 -8.25 17.07
CA VAL A 251 7.14 -8.53 18.25
C VAL A 251 7.17 -10.01 18.58
N LEU A 252 6.03 -10.71 18.45
CA LEU A 252 5.90 -12.13 18.78
C LEU A 252 6.30 -13.05 17.62
N GLY A 253 6.85 -12.52 16.54
CA GLY A 253 7.26 -13.29 15.35
C GLY A 253 7.95 -14.62 15.65
N PRO A 254 9.01 -14.68 16.47
CA PRO A 254 9.71 -15.93 16.77
C PRO A 254 8.89 -16.98 17.53
N VAL A 255 7.83 -16.55 18.22
CA VAL A 255 6.94 -17.44 18.97
C VAL A 255 5.86 -18.04 18.07
N LEU A 256 5.50 -17.33 16.99
CA LEU A 256 4.41 -17.74 16.10
C LEU A 256 4.56 -19.17 15.53
N PRO A 257 5.73 -19.63 15.07
CA PRO A 257 5.84 -20.99 14.52
C PRO A 257 5.56 -22.08 15.54
N PHE A 258 5.81 -21.83 16.85
CA PHE A 258 5.51 -22.80 17.91
C PHE A 258 4.01 -22.97 18.15
N ILE A 259 3.23 -21.91 17.94
CA ILE A 259 1.77 -21.91 18.12
C ILE A 259 1.07 -22.32 16.80
N ALA A 260 1.49 -21.72 15.68
CA ALA A 260 0.81 -21.91 14.41
C ALA A 260 1.07 -23.28 13.77
N ARG A 261 2.25 -23.89 13.99
CA ARG A 261 2.58 -25.20 13.44
C ARG A 261 1.65 -26.33 13.91
N PRO A 262 1.39 -26.53 15.21
CA PRO A 262 0.48 -27.59 15.65
C PRO A 262 -0.95 -27.38 15.13
N ILE A 263 -1.43 -26.13 15.12
CA ILE A 263 -2.74 -25.77 14.59
C ILE A 263 -2.80 -26.05 13.08
N GLY A 264 -1.80 -25.61 12.33
CA GLY A 264 -1.71 -25.86 10.88
C GLY A 264 -1.59 -27.36 10.54
N ALA A 265 -0.85 -28.13 11.34
CA ALA A 265 -0.74 -29.57 11.15
C ALA A 265 -2.07 -30.30 11.39
N TRP A 266 -2.86 -29.84 12.33
CA TRP A 266 -4.19 -30.36 12.60
C TRP A 266 -5.19 -30.01 11.47
N LEU A 267 -5.15 -28.77 10.94
CA LEU A 267 -6.10 -28.30 9.92
C LEU A 267 -5.76 -28.80 8.50
N PHE A 268 -4.47 -28.81 8.13
CA PHE A 268 -4.01 -28.99 6.76
C PHE A 268 -3.12 -30.24 6.59
N GLY A 269 -2.87 -30.97 7.66
CA GLY A 269 -1.96 -32.11 7.68
C GLY A 269 -0.48 -31.71 7.84
N GLY A 270 0.28 -32.56 8.51
CA GLY A 270 1.68 -32.28 8.90
C GLY A 270 2.68 -32.12 7.74
N ARG A 271 2.29 -32.49 6.51
CA ARG A 271 3.12 -32.40 5.30
C ARG A 271 2.75 -31.24 4.40
N SER A 272 1.78 -30.40 4.77
CA SER A 272 1.43 -29.21 3.98
C SER A 272 2.60 -28.24 3.87
N PRO A 273 2.79 -27.53 2.73
CA PRO A 273 3.93 -26.62 2.52
C PRO A 273 4.04 -25.56 3.60
N GLY A 274 2.90 -25.01 4.06
CA GLY A 274 2.88 -24.02 5.14
C GLY A 274 3.39 -24.56 6.48
N VAL A 275 3.01 -25.80 6.84
CA VAL A 275 3.49 -26.46 8.09
C VAL A 275 4.98 -26.78 8.00
N LEU A 276 5.47 -27.19 6.83
CA LEU A 276 6.91 -27.41 6.61
C LEU A 276 7.70 -26.09 6.71
N SER A 277 7.17 -24.99 6.21
CA SER A 277 7.76 -23.66 6.38
C SER A 277 7.82 -23.23 7.84
N LEU A 278 6.75 -23.43 8.60
CA LEU A 278 6.72 -23.15 10.05
C LEU A 278 7.71 -24.04 10.81
N LYS A 279 7.88 -25.32 10.40
CA LYS A 279 8.89 -26.22 10.96
C LYS A 279 10.31 -25.71 10.73
N ALA A 280 10.60 -25.25 9.50
CA ALA A 280 11.90 -24.66 9.17
C ALA A 280 12.15 -23.40 10.00
N TRP A 281 11.15 -22.52 10.13
CA TRP A 281 11.27 -21.32 10.98
C TRP A 281 11.53 -21.68 12.45
N GLN A 282 10.79 -22.64 13.01
CA GLN A 282 11.00 -23.12 14.37
C GLN A 282 12.43 -23.63 14.57
N ALA A 283 12.96 -24.44 13.63
CA ALA A 283 14.32 -24.95 13.68
C ALA A 283 15.37 -23.82 13.69
N ILE A 284 15.20 -22.78 12.85
CA ILE A 284 16.10 -21.63 12.80
C ILE A 284 16.12 -20.86 14.13
N VAL A 285 14.94 -20.60 14.72
CA VAL A 285 14.82 -19.91 16.00
C VAL A 285 15.51 -20.67 17.12
N THR A 286 15.45 -22.01 17.12
CA THR A 286 16.05 -22.85 18.15
C THR A 286 17.55 -23.08 17.96
N SER A 287 18.04 -23.08 16.71
CA SER A 287 19.47 -23.32 16.43
C SER A 287 20.36 -22.12 16.74
N GLU A 288 19.86 -20.88 16.54
CA GLU A 288 20.68 -19.67 16.68
C GLU A 288 19.98 -18.59 17.52
N PRO A 289 19.73 -18.82 18.81
CA PRO A 289 18.95 -17.89 19.67
C PRO A 289 19.62 -16.52 19.83
N PHE A 290 20.94 -16.41 19.81
CA PHE A 290 21.65 -15.12 19.91
C PHE A 290 21.49 -14.25 18.69
N ARG A 291 21.31 -14.84 17.50
CA ARG A 291 21.05 -14.12 16.26
C ARG A 291 19.65 -13.46 16.25
N LEU A 292 18.75 -13.87 17.13
CA LEU A 292 17.48 -13.18 17.30
C LEU A 292 17.65 -11.73 17.78
N VAL A 293 18.77 -11.36 18.40
CA VAL A 293 18.99 -9.97 18.86
C VAL A 293 19.42 -9.07 17.71
N THR A 294 20.46 -9.46 16.97
CA THR A 294 21.06 -8.63 15.90
C THR A 294 20.52 -8.91 14.52
N GLY A 295 19.95 -10.11 14.29
CA GLY A 295 19.68 -10.64 12.98
C GLY A 295 20.94 -11.14 12.26
N HIS A 296 20.76 -11.66 11.06
CA HIS A 296 21.84 -12.16 10.20
C HIS A 296 22.36 -11.11 9.20
N GLY A 297 21.77 -9.92 9.21
CA GLY A 297 22.05 -8.84 8.26
C GLY A 297 21.02 -8.76 7.14
N PHE A 298 20.91 -7.57 6.57
CA PHE A 298 19.92 -7.24 5.56
C PHE A 298 20.11 -8.08 4.27
N GLU A 299 19.02 -8.45 3.60
CA GLU A 299 18.95 -9.29 2.38
C GLU A 299 19.39 -10.76 2.56
N THR A 300 19.66 -11.22 3.80
CA THR A 300 20.12 -12.59 4.05
C THR A 300 19.00 -13.64 3.92
N ALA A 301 17.76 -13.28 4.22
CA ALA A 301 16.62 -14.21 4.15
C ALA A 301 16.34 -14.69 2.72
N LEU A 302 16.41 -13.81 1.74
CA LEU A 302 16.19 -14.17 0.35
C LEU A 302 17.40 -14.89 -0.25
N ARG A 303 18.59 -14.33 -0.09
CA ARG A 303 19.82 -14.84 -0.71
C ARG A 303 20.34 -16.09 -0.06
N GLY A 304 20.19 -16.21 1.25
CA GLY A 304 20.61 -17.40 2.00
C GLY A 304 19.99 -18.71 1.50
N ARG A 305 18.82 -18.67 0.87
CA ARG A 305 18.20 -19.84 0.25
C ARG A 305 18.95 -20.31 -0.99
N TYR A 306 19.46 -19.39 -1.81
CA TYR A 306 20.17 -19.73 -3.05
C TYR A 306 21.59 -20.25 -2.79
N VAL A 307 22.16 -19.92 -1.64
CA VAL A 307 23.51 -20.39 -1.24
C VAL A 307 23.46 -21.45 -0.12
N ASN A 308 22.30 -22.05 0.11
CA ASN A 308 22.08 -23.11 1.10
C ASN A 308 22.37 -22.71 2.57
N LEU A 309 22.41 -21.42 2.90
CA LEU A 309 22.43 -20.92 4.28
C LEU A 309 21.07 -21.06 4.96
N LEU A 310 20.00 -21.11 4.17
CA LEU A 310 18.63 -21.31 4.62
C LEU A 310 17.98 -22.46 3.86
N PRO A 311 17.13 -23.26 4.52
CA PRO A 311 16.33 -24.26 3.84
C PRO A 311 15.43 -23.62 2.76
N MET A 312 15.24 -24.29 1.62
CA MET A 312 14.38 -23.78 0.54
C MET A 312 12.93 -23.57 0.96
N ASN A 313 12.47 -24.32 1.97
CA ASN A 313 11.13 -24.19 2.56
C ASN A 313 11.03 -23.14 3.68
N ALA A 314 12.07 -22.35 3.95
CA ALA A 314 11.98 -21.22 4.88
C ALA A 314 10.89 -20.21 4.43
N PRO A 315 10.10 -19.62 5.33
CA PRO A 315 9.03 -18.70 4.96
C PRO A 315 9.52 -17.49 4.17
N ARG A 316 8.69 -17.02 3.22
CA ARG A 316 8.89 -15.75 2.51
C ARG A 316 7.86 -14.75 2.98
N THR A 317 7.95 -14.35 4.24
CA THR A 317 6.96 -13.51 4.89
C THR A 317 7.64 -12.36 5.62
N LEU A 318 6.94 -11.22 5.72
CA LEU A 318 7.42 -10.07 6.48
C LEU A 318 7.90 -10.46 7.88
N LEU A 319 7.12 -11.29 8.60
CA LEU A 319 7.42 -11.64 9.98
C LEU A 319 8.71 -12.45 10.12
N PHE A 320 8.92 -13.42 9.21
CA PHE A 320 10.15 -14.21 9.22
C PHE A 320 11.36 -13.36 8.81
N GLU A 321 11.27 -12.66 7.67
CA GLU A 321 12.40 -11.89 7.12
C GLU A 321 12.83 -10.78 8.07
N LEU A 322 11.87 -10.07 8.69
CA LEU A 322 12.15 -9.02 9.65
C LEU A 322 12.99 -9.50 10.84
N TRP A 323 12.60 -10.64 11.44
CA TRP A 323 13.32 -11.23 12.56
C TRP A 323 14.63 -11.88 12.16
N TYR A 324 14.66 -12.56 11.01
CA TYR A 324 15.86 -13.22 10.51
C TYR A 324 16.94 -12.20 10.11
N GLU A 325 16.58 -11.14 9.44
CA GLU A 325 17.52 -10.15 8.92
C GLU A 325 17.92 -9.09 9.96
N LEU A 326 16.95 -8.52 10.66
CA LEU A 326 17.12 -7.34 11.52
C LEU A 326 16.95 -7.62 13.01
N GLY A 327 16.55 -8.82 13.38
CA GLY A 327 16.43 -9.25 14.77
C GLY A 327 15.45 -8.43 15.61
N LEU A 328 15.68 -8.45 16.92
CA LEU A 328 14.86 -7.79 17.93
C LEU A 328 14.73 -6.28 17.67
N VAL A 329 15.84 -5.62 17.39
CA VAL A 329 15.88 -4.15 17.22
C VAL A 329 15.05 -3.73 16.04
N GLY A 330 15.21 -4.42 14.89
CA GLY A 330 14.41 -4.17 13.69
C GLY A 330 12.93 -4.43 13.91
N ALA A 331 12.59 -5.53 14.58
CA ALA A 331 11.21 -5.90 14.89
C ALA A 331 10.52 -4.87 15.81
N PHE A 332 11.19 -4.42 16.86
CA PHE A 332 10.64 -3.39 17.75
C PHE A 332 10.52 -2.02 17.07
N ALA A 333 11.53 -1.61 16.28
CA ALA A 333 11.47 -0.36 15.53
C ALA A 333 10.31 -0.36 14.53
N ALA A 334 10.12 -1.44 13.77
CA ALA A 334 9.01 -1.61 12.85
C ALA A 334 7.64 -1.63 13.58
N ALA A 335 7.54 -2.39 14.68
CA ALA A 335 6.32 -2.49 15.48
C ALA A 335 5.91 -1.12 16.05
N PHE A 336 6.86 -0.38 16.60
CA PHE A 336 6.61 0.95 17.16
C PHE A 336 6.25 1.98 16.07
N ALA A 337 6.98 1.99 14.95
CA ALA A 337 6.69 2.85 13.81
C ALA A 337 5.26 2.62 13.31
N LEU A 338 4.90 1.38 13.11
CA LEU A 338 3.59 0.97 12.59
C LEU A 338 2.47 1.27 13.59
N HIS A 339 2.67 0.93 14.88
CA HIS A 339 1.74 1.25 15.95
C HIS A 339 1.48 2.76 16.04
N ALA A 340 2.53 3.58 16.04
CA ALA A 340 2.42 5.02 16.12
C ALA A 340 1.73 5.62 14.88
N ALA A 341 2.01 5.09 13.67
CA ALA A 341 1.39 5.54 12.42
C ALA A 341 -0.10 5.24 12.40
N ILE A 342 -0.52 4.01 12.74
CA ILE A 342 -1.93 3.61 12.76
C ILE A 342 -2.70 4.40 13.83
N ARG A 343 -2.13 4.55 15.02
CA ARG A 343 -2.73 5.32 16.10
C ARG A 343 -2.91 6.79 15.72
N ARG A 344 -1.97 7.37 14.99
CA ARG A 344 -2.07 8.74 14.49
C ARG A 344 -3.18 8.85 13.45
N ALA A 345 -3.19 7.98 12.44
CA ALA A 345 -4.24 7.95 11.42
C ALA A 345 -5.64 7.77 12.02
N GLY A 346 -5.78 6.93 13.04
CA GLY A 346 -7.05 6.70 13.72
C GLY A 346 -7.53 7.82 14.66
N ARG A 347 -6.68 8.82 14.97
CA ARG A 347 -7.08 10.00 15.77
C ARG A 347 -7.72 11.10 14.92
N GLU A 348 -7.49 11.06 13.62
CA GLU A 348 -8.11 12.03 12.71
C GLU A 348 -9.57 11.65 12.51
N ALA A 349 -10.48 12.58 12.83
CA ALA A 349 -11.93 12.36 12.64
C ALA A 349 -12.30 12.45 11.14
N SER A 350 -11.72 11.53 10.35
CA SER A 350 -11.91 11.47 8.90
C SER A 350 -12.82 10.31 8.52
N VAL A 351 -13.73 10.54 7.58
CA VAL A 351 -14.59 9.51 6.96
C VAL A 351 -13.74 8.44 6.24
N LEU A 352 -12.46 8.73 5.98
CA LEU A 352 -11.54 7.83 5.28
C LEU A 352 -10.87 6.80 6.21
N VAL A 353 -10.93 6.99 7.53
CA VAL A 353 -10.24 6.11 8.49
C VAL A 353 -10.64 4.64 8.35
N PRO A 354 -11.93 4.25 8.19
CA PRO A 354 -12.28 2.86 7.97
C PRO A 354 -11.62 2.26 6.72
N GLY A 355 -11.58 3.03 5.62
CA GLY A 355 -10.91 2.59 4.38
C GLY A 355 -9.40 2.44 4.54
N ALA A 356 -8.75 3.37 5.25
CA ALA A 356 -7.32 3.30 5.51
C ALA A 356 -6.96 2.09 6.40
N MET A 357 -7.77 1.80 7.42
CA MET A 357 -7.60 0.63 8.28
C MET A 357 -7.82 -0.68 7.51
N ALA A 358 -8.80 -0.71 6.59
CA ALA A 358 -9.07 -1.84 5.72
C ALA A 358 -7.89 -2.14 4.77
N ALA A 359 -7.39 -1.11 4.08
CA ALA A 359 -6.22 -1.24 3.20
C ALA A 359 -4.99 -1.71 3.98
N PHE A 360 -4.77 -1.15 5.17
CA PHE A 360 -3.69 -1.57 6.04
C PHE A 360 -3.83 -3.04 6.47
N ALA A 361 -5.01 -3.46 6.93
CA ALA A 361 -5.25 -4.83 7.36
C ALA A 361 -5.04 -5.84 6.23
N ALA A 362 -5.53 -5.53 5.03
CA ALA A 362 -5.32 -6.34 3.84
C ALA A 362 -3.83 -6.41 3.45
N ALA A 363 -3.14 -5.27 3.43
CA ALA A 363 -1.71 -5.21 3.13
C ALA A 363 -0.88 -6.00 4.17
N PHE A 364 -1.18 -5.82 5.45
CA PHE A 364 -0.45 -6.49 6.52
C PHE A 364 -0.64 -8.01 6.47
N LEU A 365 -1.87 -8.49 6.19
CA LEU A 365 -2.12 -9.92 5.98
C LEU A 365 -1.30 -10.46 4.80
N ILE A 366 -1.33 -9.79 3.65
CA ILE A 366 -0.56 -10.21 2.46
C ILE A 366 0.93 -10.30 2.78
N ALA A 367 1.47 -9.31 3.49
CA ALA A 367 2.87 -9.31 3.93
C ALA A 367 3.19 -10.46 4.91
N CYS A 368 2.24 -10.81 5.79
CA CYS A 368 2.42 -11.91 6.75
C CYS A 368 2.32 -13.31 6.13
N VAL A 369 1.68 -13.46 4.95
CA VAL A 369 1.37 -14.77 4.38
C VAL A 369 2.20 -15.09 3.14
N GLY A 370 2.50 -14.12 2.28
CA GLY A 370 3.02 -14.46 0.97
C GLY A 370 3.97 -13.47 0.29
N VAL A 371 4.35 -12.36 0.94
CA VAL A 371 5.23 -11.37 0.31
C VAL A 371 6.40 -11.03 1.23
N GLY A 372 7.61 -11.17 0.70
CA GLY A 372 8.82 -10.76 1.40
C GLY A 372 8.88 -9.27 1.68
N MET A 373 9.61 -8.90 2.73
CA MET A 373 9.66 -7.53 3.26
C MET A 373 10.14 -6.49 2.24
N MET A 374 11.17 -6.80 1.47
CA MET A 374 11.88 -5.85 0.58
C MET A 374 11.67 -6.10 -0.91
N VAL A 375 10.51 -6.59 -1.29
CA VAL A 375 10.21 -6.83 -2.72
C VAL A 375 9.77 -5.51 -3.38
N MET A 376 10.51 -5.05 -4.42
CA MET A 376 10.33 -3.74 -5.05
C MET A 376 8.90 -3.46 -5.52
N TRP A 377 8.26 -4.41 -6.22
CA TRP A 377 6.90 -4.20 -6.69
C TRP A 377 5.91 -4.00 -5.52
N TRP A 378 6.16 -4.69 -4.39
CA TRP A 378 5.35 -4.57 -3.18
C TRP A 378 5.50 -3.20 -2.53
N LEU A 379 6.73 -2.75 -2.33
CA LEU A 379 7.02 -1.42 -1.77
C LEU A 379 6.41 -0.30 -2.63
N THR A 380 6.54 -0.42 -3.96
CA THR A 380 5.94 0.55 -4.89
C THR A 380 4.42 0.53 -4.83
N THR A 381 3.80 -0.65 -4.68
CA THR A 381 2.34 -0.79 -4.52
C THR A 381 1.84 -0.15 -3.22
N LEU A 382 2.57 -0.35 -2.11
CA LEU A 382 2.26 0.30 -0.83
C LEU A 382 2.40 1.83 -0.93
N ALA A 383 3.51 2.30 -1.51
CA ALA A 383 3.74 3.73 -1.75
C ALA A 383 2.60 4.37 -2.54
N LEU A 384 2.16 3.68 -3.59
CA LEU A 384 1.03 4.10 -4.40
C LEU A 384 -0.27 4.15 -3.58
N ALA A 385 -0.59 3.10 -2.82
CA ALA A 385 -1.79 3.09 -1.98
C ALA A 385 -1.81 4.28 -1.02
N VAL A 386 -0.66 4.62 -0.41
CA VAL A 386 -0.52 5.81 0.44
C VAL A 386 -0.79 7.09 -0.36
N LEU A 387 -0.20 7.26 -1.56
CA LEU A 387 -0.42 8.45 -2.39
C LEU A 387 -1.88 8.58 -2.84
N VAL A 388 -2.54 7.46 -3.14
CA VAL A 388 -3.97 7.45 -3.49
C VAL A 388 -4.83 7.89 -2.31
N PHE A 389 -4.55 7.41 -1.08
CA PHE A 389 -5.25 7.88 0.12
C PHE A 389 -5.05 9.37 0.36
N VAL A 390 -3.84 9.88 0.19
CA VAL A 390 -3.55 11.32 0.29
C VAL A 390 -4.31 12.12 -0.77
N ALA A 391 -4.38 11.61 -2.01
CA ALA A 391 -5.14 12.25 -3.08
C ALA A 391 -6.63 12.32 -2.75
N VAL A 392 -7.20 11.23 -2.23
CA VAL A 392 -8.60 11.15 -1.80
C VAL A 392 -8.86 12.09 -0.63
N GLU A 393 -7.98 12.15 0.36
CA GLU A 393 -8.06 13.07 1.51
C GLU A 393 -8.08 14.54 1.04
N ARG A 394 -7.17 14.90 0.12
CA ARG A 394 -7.13 16.25 -0.47
C ARG A 394 -8.35 16.55 -1.36
N GLY A 395 -9.16 15.55 -1.70
CA GLY A 395 -10.43 15.69 -2.41
C GLY A 395 -11.65 15.86 -1.52
N GLN A 396 -11.53 15.77 -0.19
CA GLN A 396 -12.66 15.85 0.74
C GLN A 396 -13.23 17.25 0.96
N PHE A 397 -12.84 18.25 0.15
CA PHE A 397 -13.40 19.59 0.26
C PHE A 397 -14.90 19.59 -0.02
N ARG A 398 -15.70 19.80 1.01
CA ARG A 398 -17.04 20.34 0.88
C ARG A 398 -16.88 21.85 0.78
N THR A 399 -17.13 22.45 -0.37
CA THR A 399 -17.51 23.84 -0.46
C THR A 399 -18.83 23.96 0.32
N ARG A 400 -18.78 24.47 1.54
CA ARG A 400 -19.98 24.95 2.21
C ARG A 400 -20.51 26.05 1.30
N ARG A 401 -21.61 25.80 0.59
CA ARG A 401 -22.37 26.88 0.01
C ARG A 401 -22.65 27.89 1.16
N PRO A 402 -22.33 29.16 1.03
CA PRO A 402 -22.82 30.16 1.96
C PRO A 402 -24.32 29.92 2.04
N LYS A 403 -24.87 29.71 3.22
CA LYS A 403 -26.31 29.81 3.40
C LYS A 403 -26.68 31.21 2.90
N ALA A 404 -27.51 31.28 1.84
CA ALA A 404 -28.10 32.56 1.47
C ALA A 404 -28.71 33.12 2.75
N SER A 405 -28.14 34.19 3.27
CA SER A 405 -28.80 34.96 4.32
C SER A 405 -30.06 35.44 3.65
N LEU A 406 -31.20 34.88 4.02
CA LEU A 406 -32.47 35.48 3.72
C LEU A 406 -32.33 36.91 4.25
N LEU A 407 -32.23 37.88 3.34
CA LEU A 407 -32.27 39.29 3.64
C LEU A 407 -33.49 39.47 4.53
N ARG A 408 -33.28 39.80 5.82
CA ARG A 408 -34.33 40.34 6.63
C ARG A 408 -34.85 41.56 5.86
N PRO A 409 -36.14 41.61 5.54
CA PRO A 409 -36.68 42.86 4.99
C PRO A 409 -36.40 43.96 6.01
N ALA A 410 -35.63 44.97 5.59
CA ALA A 410 -35.54 46.21 6.30
C ALA A 410 -36.93 46.85 6.19
N GLY A 411 -37.68 46.81 7.27
CA GLY A 411 -39.01 47.35 7.28
C GLY A 411 -39.51 47.39 8.68
N SER A 412 -39.56 48.55 9.11
CA SER A 412 -40.48 49.43 9.77
C SER A 412 -39.97 49.91 11.12
N ALA A 413 -39.51 51.14 11.06
CA ALA A 413 -39.59 52.06 12.17
C ALA A 413 -41.05 52.41 12.48
#